data_c7d43f6269f4dbeb920b6986786e1ef3
#
_entry.id   c7d43f6269f4dbeb920b6986786e1ef3
#
_cell.length_a   1.000
_cell.length_b   1.000
_cell.length_c   1.000
_cell.angle_alpha   90.00
_cell.angle_beta   90.00
_cell.angle_gamma   90.00
#
_symmetry.space_group_name_H-M   'P 1'
#
loop_
_entity.id
_entity.type
_entity.pdbx_description
1 polymer ?
#
loop_
_entity_poly.entity_id
_entity_poly.type
_entity_poly.pdbx_seq_one_letter_code
_entity_poly.pdbx_strand_id
1 'polypeptide(L)'
;LLGKKCHALRIASYQAQTEGWLAEHMLIVGIESPEGDVHYLACAFPSQCGKTNLAMLIPPESHKGWKVWTLGDDIAWMHLDDEGQLRAINPEAGLFGVVPGTNRNTNPNACDAISNKTIFTNVAVTANNDPWWEDKETGEPVTDWQGKPCDLAKGPAAHPNSRFTVSAKNNPSYSNLAEAPEGVPISALVFGGRRRELAPLVYQAKNWAHGVLVGASVASETTAAATGQVGIVRRDPMAMKPFCGYNFADYWNHWLSFEERSSKLPKIFHVNWFRRDADDRFLWPGFGENLRVLRWIIDRCEGLVDADELPIGHLPKAGTIDVSGLDVSPETLEQLLAVDPEQWREEMKDIGEYLQSYGERLPERLRAEHEKIVQALS
;
A
#
# COMPACT_ATOMS: atom_id res chain seq x y z
N LEU A 1 -15.03 -1.58 13.64
CA LEU A 1 -14.97 -0.62 12.53
C LEU A 1 -15.15 0.83 12.94
N LEU A 2 -15.98 1.15 13.96
CA LEU A 2 -16.18 2.52 14.41
C LEU A 2 -14.88 3.14 14.95
N GLY A 3 -14.17 2.45 15.82
CA GLY A 3 -12.89 2.93 16.36
C GLY A 3 -11.83 3.09 15.27
N LYS A 4 -11.71 2.09 14.40
CA LYS A 4 -10.69 2.03 13.35
C LYS A 4 -10.97 3.03 12.23
N LYS A 5 -12.06 2.87 11.48
CA LYS A 5 -12.30 3.62 10.25
C LYS A 5 -13.00 4.97 10.47
N CYS A 6 -13.88 5.07 11.47
CA CYS A 6 -14.55 6.34 11.74
C CYS A 6 -13.71 7.24 12.65
N HIS A 7 -13.23 6.74 13.80
CA HIS A 7 -12.47 7.56 14.73
C HIS A 7 -11.02 7.79 14.26
N ALA A 8 -10.25 6.72 14.03
CA ALA A 8 -8.83 6.81 13.73
C ALA A 8 -8.51 7.27 12.29
N LEU A 9 -9.50 7.34 11.39
CA LEU A 9 -9.32 7.89 10.03
C LEU A 9 -10.23 9.07 9.74
N ARG A 10 -11.58 8.90 9.65
CA ARG A 10 -12.46 10.01 9.21
C ARG A 10 -12.44 11.19 10.16
N ILE A 11 -12.63 10.97 11.46
CA ILE A 11 -12.57 12.03 12.45
C ILE A 11 -11.14 12.53 12.59
N ALA A 12 -10.18 11.62 12.70
CA ALA A 12 -8.77 11.96 12.84
C ALA A 12 -8.24 12.76 11.63
N SER A 13 -8.66 12.47 10.39
CA SER A 13 -8.22 13.24 9.21
C SER A 13 -8.68 14.69 9.28
N TYR A 14 -9.90 14.94 9.76
CA TYR A 14 -10.40 16.30 9.95
C TYR A 14 -9.68 17.03 11.10
N GLN A 15 -9.48 16.34 12.22
CA GLN A 15 -8.73 16.88 13.35
C GLN A 15 -7.28 17.19 12.96
N ALA A 16 -6.64 16.28 12.22
CA ALA A 16 -5.29 16.42 11.71
C ALA A 16 -5.09 17.67 10.84
N GLN A 17 -6.05 17.98 9.96
CA GLN A 17 -6.03 19.21 9.18
C GLN A 17 -6.00 20.44 10.08
N THR A 18 -6.78 20.45 11.15
CA THR A 18 -6.87 21.60 12.07
C THR A 18 -5.62 21.74 12.93
N GLU A 19 -5.02 20.63 13.34
CA GLU A 19 -3.89 20.59 14.25
C GLU A 19 -2.53 20.51 13.54
N GLY A 20 -2.51 20.33 12.22
CA GLY A 20 -1.30 20.35 11.40
C GLY A 20 -0.53 19.03 11.36
N TRP A 21 -1.21 17.88 11.48
CA TRP A 21 -0.67 16.53 11.30
C TRP A 21 -1.46 15.75 10.23
N LEU A 22 -1.13 14.49 9.98
CA LEU A 22 -1.78 13.65 8.96
C LEU A 22 -2.33 12.38 9.58
N ALA A 23 -3.55 11.98 9.20
CA ALA A 23 -4.15 10.69 9.54
C ALA A 23 -4.45 9.94 8.24
N GLU A 24 -3.69 8.87 7.99
CA GLU A 24 -3.59 8.23 6.68
C GLU A 24 -3.92 6.73 6.74
N HIS A 25 -4.51 6.24 5.65
CA HIS A 25 -4.76 4.82 5.44
C HIS A 25 -3.49 4.13 4.91
N MET A 26 -2.49 4.05 5.79
CA MET A 26 -1.16 3.54 5.47
C MET A 26 -0.72 2.46 6.45
N LEU A 27 -0.05 1.44 5.94
CA LEU A 27 0.78 0.57 6.76
C LEU A 27 2.09 1.30 7.12
N ILE A 28 2.72 0.91 8.22
CA ILE A 28 4.06 1.36 8.60
C ILE A 28 4.94 0.13 8.79
N VAL A 29 6.04 0.07 8.05
CA VAL A 29 7.04 -1.00 8.14
C VAL A 29 8.44 -0.45 8.32
N GLY A 30 9.25 -1.17 9.09
CA GLY A 30 10.69 -0.97 9.18
C GLY A 30 11.41 -2.03 8.36
N ILE A 31 12.31 -1.62 7.48
CA ILE A 31 13.17 -2.51 6.71
C ILE A 31 14.57 -2.41 7.29
N GLU A 32 15.02 -3.49 7.92
CA GLU A 32 16.36 -3.59 8.53
C GLU A 32 17.34 -4.26 7.57
N SER A 33 18.43 -3.59 7.31
CA SER A 33 19.53 -4.14 6.51
C SER A 33 20.33 -5.18 7.30
N PRO A 34 21.18 -6.02 6.65
CA PRO A 34 22.09 -6.93 7.35
C PRO A 34 23.07 -6.22 8.30
N GLU A 35 23.36 -4.94 8.06
CA GLU A 35 24.24 -4.10 8.89
C GLU A 35 23.51 -3.55 10.12
N GLY A 36 22.19 -3.66 10.18
CA GLY A 36 21.34 -3.20 11.28
C GLY A 36 20.73 -1.82 11.11
N ASP A 37 20.92 -1.19 9.94
CA ASP A 37 20.27 0.08 9.62
C ASP A 37 18.79 -0.14 9.31
N VAL A 38 17.91 0.67 9.90
CA VAL A 38 16.46 0.52 9.75
C VAL A 38 15.85 1.74 9.07
N HIS A 39 15.19 1.51 7.94
CA HIS A 39 14.42 2.52 7.22
C HIS A 39 12.92 2.26 7.38
N TYR A 40 12.18 3.31 7.77
CA TYR A 40 10.73 3.19 7.95
C TYR A 40 9.99 3.78 6.75
N LEU A 41 9.05 3.00 6.23
CA LEU A 41 8.21 3.37 5.10
C LEU A 41 6.74 3.38 5.52
N ALA A 42 6.01 4.42 5.08
CA ALA A 42 4.55 4.45 5.18
C ALA A 42 3.95 4.25 3.78
N CYS A 43 3.09 3.22 3.62
CA CYS A 43 2.61 2.81 2.31
C CYS A 43 1.08 2.80 2.25
N ALA A 44 0.52 3.54 1.28
CA ALA A 44 -0.90 3.64 1.04
C ALA A 44 -1.31 2.82 -0.18
N PHE A 45 -2.11 1.80 0.04
CA PHE A 45 -2.70 0.99 -1.02
C PHE A 45 -4.21 0.85 -0.82
N PRO A 46 -5.04 0.93 -1.87
CA PRO A 46 -6.45 0.58 -1.80
C PRO A 46 -6.69 -0.82 -1.25
N SER A 47 -7.92 -1.09 -0.84
CA SER A 47 -8.31 -2.40 -0.31
C SER A 47 -7.90 -3.53 -1.26
N GLN A 48 -7.39 -4.63 -0.69
CA GLN A 48 -6.91 -5.82 -1.43
C GLN A 48 -5.73 -5.58 -2.38
N CYS A 49 -4.98 -4.51 -2.19
CA CYS A 49 -3.73 -4.26 -2.93
C CYS A 49 -2.47 -4.67 -2.15
N GLY A 50 -2.60 -5.54 -1.14
CA GLY A 50 -1.46 -6.21 -0.50
C GLY A 50 -0.89 -5.53 0.75
N LYS A 51 -1.60 -4.55 1.40
CA LYS A 51 -1.11 -3.89 2.62
C LYS A 51 -0.67 -4.88 3.71
N THR A 52 -1.55 -5.77 4.14
CA THR A 52 -1.25 -6.72 5.22
C THR A 52 -0.11 -7.67 4.85
N ASN A 53 -0.05 -8.12 3.59
CA ASN A 53 1.05 -8.96 3.12
C ASN A 53 2.40 -8.21 3.12
N LEU A 54 2.41 -6.92 2.75
CA LEU A 54 3.61 -6.11 2.81
C LEU A 54 4.02 -5.81 4.25
N ALA A 55 3.06 -5.51 5.14
CA ALA A 55 3.30 -5.26 6.56
C ALA A 55 3.94 -6.47 7.28
N MET A 56 3.63 -7.67 6.82
CA MET A 56 4.10 -8.96 7.39
C MET A 56 5.05 -9.70 6.45
N LEU A 57 5.67 -9.01 5.51
CA LEU A 57 6.56 -9.59 4.52
C LEU A 57 7.71 -10.34 5.19
N ILE A 58 7.99 -11.54 4.69
CA ILE A 58 9.18 -12.31 5.02
C ILE A 58 10.17 -12.17 3.87
N PRO A 59 11.40 -11.67 4.13
CA PRO A 59 12.44 -11.61 3.11
C PRO A 59 12.71 -12.97 2.48
N PRO A 60 12.87 -13.05 1.15
CA PRO A 60 13.25 -14.30 0.49
C PRO A 60 14.68 -14.72 0.86
N GLU A 61 15.01 -16.00 0.70
CA GLU A 61 16.35 -16.56 0.99
C GLU A 61 17.48 -15.83 0.27
N SER A 62 17.22 -15.29 -0.93
CA SER A 62 18.16 -14.45 -1.68
C SER A 62 18.54 -13.15 -0.95
N HIS A 63 17.75 -12.75 0.04
CA HIS A 63 17.94 -11.54 0.85
C HIS A 63 18.21 -11.88 2.32
N LYS A 64 19.02 -12.91 2.53
CA LYS A 64 19.40 -13.35 3.88
C LYS A 64 20.04 -12.20 4.67
N GLY A 65 19.58 -12.05 5.93
CA GLY A 65 20.03 -10.98 6.82
C GLY A 65 19.13 -9.75 6.84
N TRP A 66 18.34 -9.51 5.79
CA TRP A 66 17.30 -8.49 5.81
C TRP A 66 16.14 -8.90 6.72
N LYS A 67 15.51 -7.91 7.38
CA LYS A 67 14.33 -8.13 8.21
C LYS A 67 13.26 -7.08 7.90
N VAL A 68 12.00 -7.47 8.07
CA VAL A 68 10.86 -6.57 7.95
C VAL A 68 10.12 -6.54 9.27
N TRP A 69 9.99 -5.35 9.84
CA TRP A 69 9.31 -5.08 11.10
C TRP A 69 7.96 -4.44 10.86
N THR A 70 6.91 -5.02 11.39
CA THR A 70 5.56 -4.45 11.35
C THR A 70 5.38 -3.46 12.48
N LEU A 71 5.06 -2.20 12.18
CA LEU A 71 4.62 -1.22 13.18
C LEU A 71 3.09 -1.10 13.17
N GLY A 72 2.49 -1.13 11.98
CA GLY A 72 1.05 -1.14 11.78
C GLY A 72 0.70 -1.55 10.35
N ASP A 73 -0.46 -2.18 10.17
CA ASP A 73 -0.84 -2.71 8.85
C ASP A 73 -1.85 -1.85 8.09
N ASP A 74 -2.40 -0.77 8.73
CA ASP A 74 -3.53 -0.08 8.13
C ASP A 74 -3.62 1.42 8.37
N ILE A 75 -3.20 1.95 9.52
CA ILE A 75 -3.34 3.37 9.88
C ILE A 75 -2.02 3.96 10.34
N ALA A 76 -1.67 5.12 9.80
CA ALA A 76 -0.56 5.94 10.22
C ALA A 76 -1.04 7.33 10.63
N TRP A 77 -0.67 7.79 11.82
CA TRP A 77 -0.74 9.19 12.22
C TRP A 77 0.65 9.78 12.13
N MET A 78 0.79 10.86 11.38
CA MET A 78 2.10 11.43 11.08
C MET A 78 2.16 12.92 11.44
N HIS A 79 3.28 13.32 12.03
CA HIS A 79 3.55 14.72 12.39
C HIS A 79 5.00 15.09 12.10
N LEU A 80 5.27 16.38 11.97
CA LEU A 80 6.63 16.88 11.94
C LEU A 80 7.13 17.03 13.39
N ASP A 81 8.30 16.47 13.66
CA ASP A 81 9.00 16.75 14.93
C ASP A 81 9.66 18.13 14.94
N ASP A 82 10.28 18.48 16.06
CA ASP A 82 10.94 19.78 16.24
C ASP A 82 12.12 20.02 15.27
N GLU A 83 12.66 18.93 14.69
CA GLU A 83 13.73 19.00 13.68
C GLU A 83 13.18 19.06 12.24
N GLY A 84 11.86 19.00 12.07
CA GLY A 84 11.17 19.02 10.79
C GLY A 84 11.17 17.66 10.08
N GLN A 85 11.45 16.56 10.77
CA GLN A 85 11.36 15.22 10.22
C GLN A 85 9.94 14.68 10.38
N LEU A 86 9.39 14.05 9.34
CA LEU A 86 8.08 13.41 9.39
C LEU A 86 8.19 12.11 10.19
N ARG A 87 7.44 12.02 11.29
CA ARG A 87 7.37 10.82 12.14
C ARG A 87 5.98 10.23 12.11
N ALA A 88 5.89 8.91 12.24
CA ALA A 88 4.63 8.18 12.22
C ALA A 88 4.45 7.29 13.45
N ILE A 89 3.21 7.23 13.95
CA ILE A 89 2.74 6.25 14.91
C ILE A 89 1.57 5.45 14.31
N ASN A 90 1.42 4.21 14.78
CA ASN A 90 0.21 3.42 14.54
C ASN A 90 -0.71 3.54 15.76
N PRO A 91 -1.96 4.05 15.62
CA PRO A 91 -2.88 4.20 16.75
C PRO A 91 -3.58 2.88 17.15
N GLU A 92 -3.25 1.76 16.53
CA GLU A 92 -3.94 0.48 16.69
C GLU A 92 -3.11 -0.52 17.52
N ALA A 93 -3.76 -1.21 18.45
CA ALA A 93 -3.14 -2.31 19.22
C ALA A 93 -3.35 -3.69 18.58
N GLY A 94 -4.09 -3.77 17.48
CA GLY A 94 -4.48 -5.01 16.83
C GLY A 94 -4.42 -4.94 15.31
N LEU A 95 -4.41 -6.13 14.70
CA LEU A 95 -4.49 -6.35 13.27
C LEU A 95 -5.92 -6.73 12.89
N PHE A 96 -6.39 -6.24 11.74
CA PHE A 96 -7.71 -6.54 11.19
C PHE A 96 -7.58 -6.85 9.70
N GLY A 97 -7.40 -8.12 9.38
CA GLY A 97 -7.13 -8.59 8.02
C GLY A 97 -8.25 -9.39 7.38
N VAL A 98 -8.15 -9.61 6.07
CA VAL A 98 -8.96 -10.55 5.29
C VAL A 98 -8.36 -11.94 5.43
N VAL A 99 -9.19 -12.99 5.61
CA VAL A 99 -8.68 -14.36 5.73
C VAL A 99 -8.70 -15.16 4.43
N PRO A 100 -9.64 -15.03 3.48
CA PRO A 100 -9.61 -15.82 2.24
C PRO A 100 -8.26 -15.68 1.52
N GLY A 101 -7.68 -16.81 1.11
CA GLY A 101 -6.36 -16.88 0.49
C GLY A 101 -5.18 -16.75 1.45
N THR A 102 -5.41 -16.55 2.76
CA THR A 102 -4.34 -16.54 3.76
C THR A 102 -3.96 -17.96 4.13
N ASN A 103 -2.74 -18.33 3.81
CA ASN A 103 -2.14 -19.63 4.12
C ASN A 103 -0.63 -19.47 4.32
N ARG A 104 0.07 -20.57 4.65
CA ARG A 104 1.50 -20.50 4.92
C ARG A 104 2.37 -20.16 3.71
N ASN A 105 1.88 -20.37 2.51
CA ASN A 105 2.60 -20.00 1.29
C ASN A 105 2.46 -18.50 0.97
N THR A 106 1.29 -17.91 1.31
CA THR A 106 1.00 -16.51 0.98
C THR A 106 1.40 -15.54 2.09
N ASN A 107 1.21 -15.92 3.38
CA ASN A 107 1.55 -15.08 4.52
C ASN A 107 1.75 -15.90 5.80
N PRO A 108 2.94 -16.51 6.01
CA PRO A 108 3.23 -17.31 7.21
C PRO A 108 3.07 -16.52 8.51
N ASN A 109 3.51 -15.26 8.55
CA ASN A 109 3.39 -14.40 9.74
C ASN A 109 1.94 -14.15 10.13
N ALA A 110 1.03 -13.96 9.16
CA ALA A 110 -0.39 -13.86 9.45
C ALA A 110 -0.94 -15.16 10.02
N CYS A 111 -0.55 -16.33 9.46
CA CYS A 111 -0.96 -17.63 9.99
C CYS A 111 -0.52 -17.83 11.44
N ASP A 112 0.71 -17.44 11.77
CA ASP A 112 1.23 -17.53 13.13
C ASP A 112 0.49 -16.57 14.06
N ALA A 113 0.27 -15.31 13.65
CA ALA A 113 -0.45 -14.31 14.41
C ALA A 113 -1.87 -14.75 14.78
N ILE A 114 -2.60 -15.37 13.82
CA ILE A 114 -4.01 -15.78 14.01
C ILE A 114 -4.18 -17.19 14.59
N SER A 115 -3.11 -17.87 14.93
CA SER A 115 -3.14 -19.24 15.44
C SER A 115 -3.84 -19.38 16.80
N ASN A 116 -3.90 -18.31 17.57
CA ASN A 116 -4.56 -18.30 18.90
C ASN A 116 -5.08 -16.89 19.24
N LYS A 117 -6.00 -16.82 20.24
CA LYS A 117 -6.58 -15.57 20.77
C LYS A 117 -7.09 -14.63 19.68
N THR A 118 -7.70 -15.19 18.65
CA THR A 118 -8.19 -14.47 17.47
C THR A 118 -9.70 -14.51 17.40
N ILE A 119 -10.31 -13.40 17.01
CA ILE A 119 -11.72 -13.31 16.67
C ILE A 119 -11.84 -13.40 15.15
N PHE A 120 -12.67 -14.30 14.68
CA PHE A 120 -13.00 -14.44 13.26
C PHE A 120 -14.44 -14.01 12.99
N THR A 121 -14.67 -13.38 11.84
CA THR A 121 -16.00 -12.97 11.39
C THR A 121 -16.26 -13.47 9.97
N ASN A 122 -17.47 -13.98 9.74
CA ASN A 122 -17.93 -14.45 8.42
C ASN A 122 -17.08 -15.58 7.82
N VAL A 123 -16.44 -16.38 8.64
CA VAL A 123 -15.71 -17.60 8.27
C VAL A 123 -16.65 -18.82 8.30
N ALA A 124 -16.28 -19.86 7.60
CA ALA A 124 -16.90 -21.18 7.75
C ALA A 124 -16.37 -21.90 8.99
N VAL A 125 -17.00 -22.99 9.39
CA VAL A 125 -16.65 -23.76 10.58
C VAL A 125 -16.51 -25.24 10.24
N THR A 126 -15.46 -25.88 10.77
CA THR A 126 -15.22 -27.31 10.66
C THR A 126 -16.05 -28.10 11.70
N ALA A 127 -16.07 -29.44 11.58
CA ALA A 127 -16.70 -30.32 12.56
C ALA A 127 -16.12 -30.19 13.99
N ASN A 128 -14.86 -29.72 14.12
CA ASN A 128 -14.19 -29.48 15.39
C ASN A 128 -14.41 -28.06 15.94
N ASN A 129 -15.28 -27.26 15.32
CA ASN A 129 -15.50 -25.85 15.59
C ASN A 129 -14.27 -24.95 15.29
N ASP A 130 -13.35 -25.38 14.44
CA ASP A 130 -12.26 -24.54 13.98
C ASP A 130 -12.73 -23.60 12.86
N PRO A 131 -12.23 -22.35 12.80
CA PRO A 131 -12.51 -21.44 11.70
C PRO A 131 -11.92 -21.98 10.40
N TRP A 132 -12.68 -21.85 9.31
CA TRP A 132 -12.26 -22.27 7.98
C TRP A 132 -12.57 -21.19 6.93
N TRP A 133 -11.72 -21.09 5.92
CA TRP A 133 -11.86 -20.22 4.75
C TRP A 133 -11.17 -20.85 3.55
N GLU A 134 -11.46 -20.35 2.36
CA GLU A 134 -10.89 -20.83 1.10
C GLU A 134 -9.35 -20.70 1.11
N ASP A 135 -8.71 -21.73 0.56
CA ASP A 135 -7.24 -21.91 0.51
C ASP A 135 -6.56 -22.13 1.88
N LYS A 136 -7.34 -22.36 2.95
CA LYS A 136 -6.79 -22.84 4.22
C LYS A 136 -6.30 -24.28 4.06
N GLU A 137 -5.06 -24.54 4.49
CA GLU A 137 -4.36 -25.80 4.26
C GLU A 137 -4.96 -27.00 5.02
N THR A 138 -5.75 -26.78 6.05
CA THR A 138 -6.24 -27.83 6.96
C THR A 138 -7.74 -27.72 7.24
N GLY A 139 -8.36 -28.89 7.38
CA GLY A 139 -9.77 -29.04 7.75
C GLY A 139 -10.70 -28.94 6.55
N GLU A 140 -11.93 -29.40 6.77
CA GLU A 140 -13.04 -29.29 5.81
C GLU A 140 -14.20 -28.56 6.49
N PRO A 141 -14.85 -27.59 5.82
CA PRO A 141 -15.97 -26.88 6.40
C PRO A 141 -17.21 -27.78 6.42
N VAL A 142 -17.94 -27.74 7.51
CA VAL A 142 -19.26 -28.42 7.64
C VAL A 142 -20.41 -27.41 7.69
N THR A 143 -20.09 -26.15 8.08
CA THR A 143 -21.07 -25.08 8.18
C THR A 143 -20.50 -23.83 7.49
N ASP A 144 -21.29 -23.20 6.62
CA ASP A 144 -20.91 -21.98 5.94
C ASP A 144 -20.98 -20.75 6.88
N TRP A 145 -20.52 -19.60 6.38
CA TRP A 145 -20.51 -18.33 7.13
C TRP A 145 -21.90 -17.83 7.56
N GLN A 146 -22.99 -18.37 6.99
CA GLN A 146 -24.38 -18.07 7.35
C GLN A 146 -24.96 -19.07 8.37
N GLY A 147 -24.17 -20.06 8.80
CA GLY A 147 -24.62 -21.11 9.71
C GLY A 147 -25.41 -22.25 9.05
N LYS A 148 -25.34 -22.39 7.72
CA LYS A 148 -25.99 -23.45 6.95
C LYS A 148 -25.02 -24.59 6.69
N PRO A 149 -25.53 -25.83 6.46
CA PRO A 149 -24.70 -26.95 6.00
C PRO A 149 -23.88 -26.55 4.75
N CYS A 150 -22.59 -26.79 4.80
CA CYS A 150 -21.65 -26.39 3.74
C CYS A 150 -21.75 -27.37 2.55
N ASP A 151 -21.74 -26.81 1.33
CA ASP A 151 -21.63 -27.55 0.08
C ASP A 151 -20.73 -26.76 -0.87
N LEU A 152 -19.43 -27.07 -0.87
CA LEU A 152 -18.41 -26.39 -1.69
C LEU A 152 -18.69 -26.46 -3.20
N ALA A 153 -19.50 -27.41 -3.66
CA ALA A 153 -19.90 -27.48 -5.07
C ALA A 153 -20.88 -26.35 -5.46
N LYS A 154 -21.55 -25.75 -4.48
CA LYS A 154 -22.49 -24.64 -4.69
C LYS A 154 -21.89 -23.26 -4.54
N GLY A 155 -20.66 -23.16 -4.01
CA GLY A 155 -19.96 -21.89 -3.84
C GLY A 155 -19.04 -21.88 -2.63
N PRO A 156 -18.41 -20.71 -2.34
CA PRO A 156 -17.50 -20.55 -1.22
C PRO A 156 -18.20 -20.70 0.12
N ALA A 157 -17.55 -21.36 1.07
CA ALA A 157 -18.05 -21.56 2.42
C ALA A 157 -17.86 -20.33 3.32
N ALA A 158 -16.75 -19.62 3.19
CA ALA A 158 -16.54 -18.35 3.87
C ALA A 158 -17.01 -17.18 3.00
N HIS A 159 -17.36 -16.06 3.63
CA HIS A 159 -17.67 -14.84 2.89
C HIS A 159 -16.40 -14.26 2.24
N PRO A 160 -16.42 -13.74 0.99
CA PRO A 160 -15.24 -13.17 0.33
C PRO A 160 -14.56 -12.03 1.12
N ASN A 161 -15.26 -11.41 2.04
CA ASN A 161 -14.77 -10.38 2.96
C ASN A 161 -14.76 -10.86 4.43
N SER A 162 -14.55 -12.16 4.65
CA SER A 162 -14.34 -12.70 6.00
C SER A 162 -13.03 -12.16 6.59
N ARG A 163 -13.01 -11.93 7.91
CA ARG A 163 -11.97 -11.19 8.60
C ARG A 163 -11.49 -11.89 9.86
N PHE A 164 -10.26 -11.57 10.24
CA PHE A 164 -9.73 -11.82 11.57
C PHE A 164 -9.46 -10.52 12.31
N THR A 165 -9.52 -10.58 13.63
CA THR A 165 -9.05 -9.54 14.55
C THR A 165 -8.18 -10.19 15.61
N VAL A 166 -6.96 -9.72 15.74
CA VAL A 166 -5.96 -10.28 16.65
C VAL A 166 -5.06 -9.18 17.20
N SER A 167 -4.47 -9.40 18.39
CA SER A 167 -3.44 -8.50 18.93
C SER A 167 -2.25 -8.41 17.95
N ALA A 168 -1.78 -7.21 17.68
CA ALA A 168 -0.60 -6.98 16.84
C ALA A 168 0.65 -7.68 17.41
N LYS A 169 0.73 -7.81 18.74
CA LYS A 169 1.81 -8.52 19.46
C LYS A 169 1.90 -10.02 19.16
N ASN A 170 0.87 -10.61 18.56
CA ASN A 170 0.91 -12.01 18.11
C ASN A 170 1.70 -12.16 16.80
N ASN A 171 1.91 -11.08 16.05
CA ASN A 171 2.71 -11.13 14.82
C ASN A 171 4.20 -11.32 15.16
N PRO A 172 4.88 -12.36 14.63
CA PRO A 172 6.30 -12.60 14.90
C PRO A 172 7.24 -11.44 14.50
N SER A 173 6.85 -10.64 13.51
CA SER A 173 7.62 -9.48 13.04
C SER A 173 7.16 -8.15 13.65
N TYR A 174 6.36 -8.16 14.73
CA TYR A 174 5.92 -6.92 15.39
C TYR A 174 7.10 -6.18 16.01
N SER A 175 7.25 -4.90 15.63
CA SER A 175 8.35 -4.07 16.11
C SER A 175 8.18 -3.69 17.59
N ASN A 176 9.28 -3.67 18.34
CA ASN A 176 9.30 -3.11 19.70
C ASN A 176 9.09 -1.59 19.74
N LEU A 177 9.25 -0.90 18.59
CA LEU A 177 9.00 0.54 18.44
C LEU A 177 7.57 0.86 18.00
N ALA A 178 6.73 -0.15 17.76
CA ALA A 178 5.36 0.08 17.29
C ALA A 178 4.48 0.87 18.28
N GLU A 179 4.82 0.83 19.59
CA GLU A 179 4.12 1.56 20.65
C GLU A 179 4.95 2.74 21.20
N ALA A 180 6.05 3.11 20.54
CA ALA A 180 6.88 4.25 20.93
C ALA A 180 6.10 5.56 20.70
N PRO A 181 5.89 6.40 21.74
CA PRO A 181 5.05 7.58 21.65
C PRO A 181 5.62 8.66 20.71
N GLU A 182 6.95 8.72 20.55
CA GLU A 182 7.64 9.61 19.62
C GLU A 182 7.47 9.17 18.16
N GLY A 183 6.99 7.98 17.92
CA GLY A 183 6.88 7.38 16.60
C GLY A 183 8.23 7.09 15.95
N VAL A 184 8.21 6.71 14.67
CA VAL A 184 9.40 6.41 13.88
C VAL A 184 9.59 7.41 12.75
N PRO A 185 10.84 7.77 12.40
CA PRO A 185 11.11 8.69 11.31
C PRO A 185 10.82 8.02 9.96
N ILE A 186 10.02 8.65 9.11
CA ILE A 186 9.65 8.11 7.80
C ILE A 186 10.71 8.48 6.76
N SER A 187 11.32 7.47 6.14
CA SER A 187 12.30 7.62 5.07
C SER A 187 11.64 7.77 3.70
N ALA A 188 10.52 7.08 3.48
CA ALA A 188 9.78 7.13 2.21
C ALA A 188 8.27 6.98 2.42
N LEU A 189 7.51 7.68 1.58
CA LEU A 189 6.07 7.49 1.40
C LEU A 189 5.83 6.75 0.09
N VAL A 190 5.00 5.72 0.12
CA VAL A 190 4.75 4.86 -1.05
C VAL A 190 3.26 4.79 -1.33
N PHE A 191 2.86 5.26 -2.49
CA PHE A 191 1.52 5.07 -3.03
C PHE A 191 1.49 3.91 -4.02
N GLY A 192 0.36 3.25 -4.18
CA GLY A 192 0.22 2.22 -5.19
C GLY A 192 -1.22 1.79 -5.37
N GLY A 193 -1.48 1.09 -6.47
CA GLY A 193 -2.80 0.56 -6.81
C GLY A 193 -2.67 -0.64 -7.73
N ARG A 194 -3.77 -1.36 -7.90
CA ARG A 194 -3.84 -2.47 -8.84
C ARG A 194 -4.08 -1.94 -10.25
N ARG A 195 -3.06 -2.01 -11.10
CA ARG A 195 -3.15 -1.66 -12.51
C ARG A 195 -2.54 -2.79 -13.34
N ARG A 196 -3.31 -3.39 -14.24
CA ARG A 196 -2.84 -4.44 -15.16
C ARG A 196 -1.82 -3.92 -16.14
N GLU A 197 -1.98 -2.67 -16.53
CA GLU A 197 -1.20 -1.94 -17.53
C GLU A 197 -0.81 -0.56 -17.00
N LEU A 198 -0.14 0.22 -17.78
CA LEU A 198 0.22 1.61 -17.63
C LEU A 198 1.27 1.88 -16.54
N ALA A 199 0.93 1.73 -15.25
CA ALA A 199 1.83 2.12 -14.17
C ALA A 199 3.04 1.18 -14.09
N PRO A 200 4.28 1.71 -14.11
CA PRO A 200 5.46 0.89 -13.95
C PRO A 200 5.56 0.27 -12.55
N LEU A 201 6.42 -0.74 -12.41
CA LEU A 201 6.67 -1.45 -11.14
C LEU A 201 6.97 -0.49 -10.00
N VAL A 202 7.79 0.53 -10.26
CA VAL A 202 8.12 1.59 -9.30
C VAL A 202 8.59 2.84 -10.03
N TYR A 203 8.25 4.00 -9.47
CA TYR A 203 8.89 5.28 -9.80
C TYR A 203 8.86 6.23 -8.62
N GLN A 204 9.79 7.17 -8.58
CA GLN A 204 9.91 8.22 -7.58
C GLN A 204 9.34 9.54 -8.12
N ALA A 205 8.56 10.23 -7.33
CA ALA A 205 8.13 11.60 -7.65
C ALA A 205 9.32 12.59 -7.66
N LYS A 206 9.26 13.61 -8.51
CA LYS A 206 10.35 14.58 -8.71
C LYS A 206 10.54 15.52 -7.51
N ASN A 207 9.45 15.86 -6.83
CA ASN A 207 9.40 16.70 -5.65
C ASN A 207 8.14 16.41 -4.83
N TRP A 208 7.94 17.12 -3.71
CA TRP A 208 6.81 16.90 -2.83
C TRP A 208 5.46 17.17 -3.51
N ALA A 209 5.30 18.29 -4.20
CA ALA A 209 4.05 18.65 -4.87
C ALA A 209 3.69 17.62 -5.96
N HIS A 210 4.68 17.16 -6.74
CA HIS A 210 4.49 16.05 -7.68
C HIS A 210 4.09 14.76 -6.95
N GLY A 211 4.70 14.46 -5.79
CA GLY A 211 4.32 13.31 -4.97
C GLY A 211 2.88 13.38 -4.46
N VAL A 212 2.41 14.58 -4.09
CA VAL A 212 1.00 14.80 -3.73
C VAL A 212 0.09 14.55 -4.94
N LEU A 213 0.47 14.97 -6.15
CA LEU A 213 -0.27 14.67 -7.37
C LEU A 213 -0.31 13.14 -7.63
N VAL A 214 0.82 12.46 -7.49
CA VAL A 214 0.89 10.99 -7.62
C VAL A 214 -0.09 10.31 -6.66
N GLY A 215 -0.09 10.71 -5.38
CA GLY A 215 -1.05 10.22 -4.39
C GLY A 215 -2.51 10.57 -4.71
N ALA A 216 -2.78 11.82 -5.11
CA ALA A 216 -4.11 12.31 -5.47
C ALA A 216 -4.70 11.56 -6.67
N SER A 217 -3.86 11.13 -7.61
CA SER A 217 -4.26 10.44 -8.83
C SER A 217 -4.25 8.92 -8.74
N VAL A 218 -3.92 8.33 -7.57
CA VAL A 218 -3.95 6.87 -7.39
C VAL A 218 -5.25 6.29 -7.94
N ALA A 219 -5.10 5.26 -8.76
CA ALA A 219 -6.22 4.53 -9.31
C ALA A 219 -6.00 3.02 -9.15
N SER A 220 -7.09 2.31 -8.91
CA SER A 220 -7.04 0.87 -8.71
C SER A 220 -8.21 0.17 -9.37
N GLU A 221 -7.96 -1.00 -9.93
CA GLU A 221 -9.00 -1.87 -10.45
C GLU A 221 -9.85 -2.44 -9.31
N THR A 222 -11.16 -2.50 -9.55
CA THR A 222 -12.11 -3.12 -8.62
C THR A 222 -11.89 -4.63 -8.55
N THR A 223 -12.07 -5.19 -7.34
CA THR A 223 -11.91 -6.63 -7.05
C THR A 223 -13.25 -7.28 -6.71
N ALA A 224 -13.28 -8.61 -6.63
CA ALA A 224 -14.50 -9.38 -6.30
C ALA A 224 -15.10 -9.06 -4.91
N ALA A 225 -14.33 -8.48 -3.99
CA ALA A 225 -14.85 -8.03 -2.69
C ALA A 225 -15.55 -6.67 -2.74
N ALA A 226 -15.43 -5.93 -3.85
CA ALA A 226 -16.15 -4.69 -4.08
C ALA A 226 -17.52 -4.97 -4.69
N THR A 227 -18.52 -4.16 -4.35
CA THR A 227 -19.82 -4.19 -5.04
C THR A 227 -19.66 -3.58 -6.44
N GLY A 228 -20.03 -4.31 -7.49
CA GLY A 228 -19.97 -3.87 -8.89
C GLY A 228 -19.15 -4.78 -9.79
N GLN A 229 -18.82 -4.29 -11.00
CA GLN A 229 -18.02 -5.03 -11.96
C GLN A 229 -16.55 -5.10 -11.52
N VAL A 230 -15.93 -6.26 -11.69
CA VAL A 230 -14.49 -6.49 -11.46
C VAL A 230 -13.68 -5.90 -12.61
N GLY A 231 -12.48 -5.36 -12.30
CA GLY A 231 -11.54 -4.87 -13.31
C GLY A 231 -11.78 -3.45 -13.80
N ILE A 232 -12.74 -2.71 -13.22
CA ILE A 232 -12.94 -1.30 -13.55
C ILE A 232 -11.95 -0.45 -12.75
N VAL A 233 -11.16 0.35 -13.45
CA VAL A 233 -10.26 1.33 -12.82
C VAL A 233 -11.07 2.46 -12.19
N ARG A 234 -10.80 2.75 -10.92
CA ARG A 234 -11.43 3.84 -10.17
C ARG A 234 -10.38 4.64 -9.42
N ARG A 235 -10.55 5.98 -9.41
CA ARG A 235 -9.72 6.87 -8.59
C ARG A 235 -9.99 6.63 -7.11
N ASP A 236 -8.91 6.42 -6.37
CA ASP A 236 -8.91 6.28 -4.91
C ASP A 236 -7.75 7.09 -4.33
N PRO A 237 -7.90 8.43 -4.28
CA PRO A 237 -6.83 9.35 -3.91
C PRO A 237 -6.20 8.94 -2.57
N MET A 238 -4.88 8.70 -2.59
CA MET A 238 -4.08 8.30 -1.43
C MET A 238 -4.64 7.09 -0.66
N ALA A 239 -5.47 6.24 -1.33
CA ALA A 239 -6.25 5.16 -0.72
C ALA A 239 -7.20 5.64 0.41
N MET A 240 -7.60 6.90 0.39
CA MET A 240 -8.39 7.57 1.42
C MET A 240 -9.84 7.86 1.03
N LYS A 241 -10.29 7.45 -0.18
CA LYS A 241 -11.62 7.82 -0.67
C LYS A 241 -12.77 7.54 0.30
N PRO A 242 -12.84 6.39 1.00
CA PRO A 242 -13.90 6.16 1.99
C PRO A 242 -13.59 6.74 3.38
N PHE A 243 -12.40 7.29 3.61
CA PHE A 243 -11.86 7.58 4.94
C PHE A 243 -11.48 9.03 5.18
N CYS A 244 -11.41 9.88 4.17
CA CYS A 244 -11.21 11.31 4.36
C CYS A 244 -12.48 11.97 4.88
N GLY A 245 -12.39 12.72 5.97
CA GLY A 245 -13.53 13.36 6.65
C GLY A 245 -13.92 14.72 6.10
N TYR A 246 -13.27 15.21 5.03
CA TYR A 246 -13.50 16.51 4.43
C TYR A 246 -13.19 16.52 2.92
N ASN A 247 -13.27 17.69 2.27
CA ASN A 247 -13.06 17.79 0.83
C ASN A 247 -11.62 17.43 0.44
N PHE A 248 -11.47 16.61 -0.60
CA PHE A 248 -10.15 16.16 -1.05
C PHE A 248 -9.25 17.28 -1.57
N ALA A 249 -9.78 18.33 -2.16
CA ALA A 249 -8.97 19.47 -2.57
C ALA A 249 -8.31 20.15 -1.35
N ASP A 250 -9.06 20.32 -0.26
CA ASP A 250 -8.55 20.86 1.00
C ASP A 250 -7.55 19.87 1.67
N TYR A 251 -7.80 18.56 1.55
CA TYR A 251 -6.90 17.52 2.02
C TYR A 251 -5.57 17.53 1.26
N TRP A 252 -5.58 17.67 -0.07
CA TRP A 252 -4.34 17.81 -0.84
C TRP A 252 -3.62 19.12 -0.54
N ASN A 253 -4.35 20.21 -0.33
CA ASN A 253 -3.76 21.48 0.09
C ASN A 253 -3.06 21.36 1.45
N HIS A 254 -3.66 20.60 2.37
CA HIS A 254 -3.04 20.29 3.66
C HIS A 254 -1.73 19.50 3.47
N TRP A 255 -1.69 18.48 2.62
CA TRP A 255 -0.46 17.78 2.26
C TRP A 255 0.60 18.72 1.66
N LEU A 256 0.21 19.57 0.73
CA LEU A 256 1.12 20.56 0.10
C LEU A 256 1.74 21.53 1.11
N SER A 257 1.01 21.89 2.18
CA SER A 257 1.48 22.81 3.20
C SER A 257 2.68 22.29 4.01
N PHE A 258 2.93 20.99 4.01
CA PHE A 258 4.07 20.41 4.71
C PHE A 258 5.42 20.86 4.12
N GLU A 259 5.49 21.11 2.81
CA GLU A 259 6.71 21.62 2.16
C GLU A 259 7.11 23.02 2.64
N GLU A 260 6.16 23.82 3.09
CA GLU A 260 6.41 25.14 3.67
C GLU A 260 6.94 25.06 5.11
N ARG A 261 6.70 23.90 5.76
CA ARG A 261 7.00 23.68 7.17
C ARG A 261 8.29 22.89 7.38
N SER A 262 8.75 22.14 6.36
CA SER A 262 9.97 21.34 6.45
C SER A 262 10.66 21.15 5.10
N SER A 263 11.98 21.24 5.11
CA SER A 263 12.86 20.86 4.00
C SER A 263 13.32 19.38 4.08
N LYS A 264 12.94 18.66 5.14
CA LYS A 264 13.36 17.26 5.41
C LYS A 264 12.24 16.23 5.14
N LEU A 265 11.30 16.58 4.27
CA LEU A 265 10.20 15.67 3.94
C LEU A 265 10.72 14.42 3.22
N PRO A 266 10.13 13.26 3.49
CA PRO A 266 10.49 12.01 2.82
C PRO A 266 10.20 12.07 1.33
N LYS A 267 10.95 11.29 0.54
CA LYS A 267 10.65 11.10 -0.88
C LYS A 267 9.36 10.31 -1.04
N ILE A 268 8.63 10.58 -2.14
CA ILE A 268 7.37 9.92 -2.46
C ILE A 268 7.58 9.01 -3.68
N PHE A 269 7.05 7.80 -3.59
CA PHE A 269 7.14 6.78 -4.63
C PHE A 269 5.77 6.24 -5.00
N HIS A 270 5.68 5.68 -6.20
CA HIS A 270 4.54 4.87 -6.63
C HIS A 270 5.02 3.47 -6.97
N VAL A 271 4.20 2.45 -6.62
CA VAL A 271 4.47 1.04 -6.95
C VAL A 271 3.24 0.37 -7.56
N ASN A 272 3.48 -0.61 -8.44
CA ASN A 272 2.44 -1.44 -9.02
C ASN A 272 2.90 -2.88 -9.17
N TRP A 273 2.49 -3.74 -8.25
CA TRP A 273 2.81 -5.18 -8.23
C TRP A 273 1.98 -6.03 -9.22
N PHE A 274 0.99 -5.44 -9.91
CA PHE A 274 -0.13 -6.15 -10.52
C PHE A 274 -0.10 -6.13 -12.05
N ARG A 275 0.99 -5.68 -12.64
CA ARG A 275 1.13 -5.66 -14.10
C ARG A 275 1.09 -7.09 -14.65
N ARG A 276 0.39 -7.27 -15.80
CA ARG A 276 0.16 -8.58 -16.40
C ARG A 276 0.66 -8.62 -17.84
N ASP A 277 0.98 -9.84 -18.30
CA ASP A 277 1.27 -10.12 -19.71
C ASP A 277 -0.03 -10.33 -20.51
N ALA A 278 0.14 -10.63 -21.81
CA ALA A 278 -0.97 -10.89 -22.73
C ALA A 278 -1.79 -12.16 -22.37
N ASP A 279 -1.20 -13.09 -21.62
CA ASP A 279 -1.84 -14.31 -21.13
C ASP A 279 -2.48 -14.13 -19.75
N ASP A 280 -2.59 -12.88 -19.27
CA ASP A 280 -3.17 -12.51 -17.95
C ASP A 280 -2.36 -13.01 -16.74
N ARG A 281 -1.06 -13.33 -16.90
CA ARG A 281 -0.16 -13.75 -15.82
C ARG A 281 0.54 -12.53 -15.23
N PHE A 282 0.78 -12.54 -13.91
CA PHE A 282 1.56 -11.48 -13.27
C PHE A 282 3.00 -11.48 -13.77
N LEU A 283 3.48 -10.30 -14.17
CA LEU A 283 4.88 -10.10 -14.59
C LEU A 283 5.83 -10.02 -13.38
N TRP A 284 5.34 -9.58 -12.23
CA TRP A 284 6.09 -9.51 -10.99
C TRP A 284 5.63 -10.59 -10.02
N PRO A 285 6.53 -11.36 -9.40
CA PRO A 285 6.15 -12.47 -8.52
C PRO A 285 5.45 -12.02 -7.23
N GLY A 286 5.70 -10.79 -6.77
CA GLY A 286 5.05 -10.27 -5.56
C GLY A 286 5.57 -10.87 -4.26
N PHE A 287 4.76 -10.80 -3.20
CA PHE A 287 5.06 -11.33 -1.85
C PHE A 287 6.43 -10.90 -1.34
N GLY A 288 7.27 -11.84 -0.90
CA GLY A 288 8.62 -11.58 -0.39
C GLY A 288 9.52 -10.82 -1.36
N GLU A 289 9.32 -11.02 -2.67
CA GLU A 289 10.12 -10.38 -3.71
C GLU A 289 9.85 -8.86 -3.84
N ASN A 290 8.76 -8.37 -3.24
CA ASN A 290 8.54 -6.94 -3.11
C ASN A 290 9.65 -6.22 -2.32
N LEU A 291 10.38 -6.94 -1.46
CA LEU A 291 11.55 -6.38 -0.78
C LEU A 291 12.59 -5.81 -1.74
N ARG A 292 12.75 -6.39 -2.93
CA ARG A 292 13.71 -5.90 -3.94
C ARG A 292 13.39 -4.48 -4.41
N VAL A 293 12.10 -4.20 -4.55
CA VAL A 293 11.62 -2.85 -4.90
C VAL A 293 11.75 -1.90 -3.71
N LEU A 294 11.44 -2.37 -2.49
CA LEU A 294 11.64 -1.57 -1.27
C LEU A 294 13.12 -1.22 -1.04
N ARG A 295 14.04 -2.13 -1.36
CA ARG A 295 15.49 -1.85 -1.34
C ARG A 295 15.85 -0.74 -2.33
N TRP A 296 15.38 -0.82 -3.57
CA TRP A 296 15.62 0.26 -4.52
C TRP A 296 15.08 1.60 -4.02
N ILE A 297 13.90 1.62 -3.37
CA ILE A 297 13.34 2.82 -2.74
C ILE A 297 14.28 3.37 -1.67
N ILE A 298 14.81 2.50 -0.80
CA ILE A 298 15.76 2.86 0.26
C ILE A 298 17.05 3.39 -0.37
N ASP A 299 17.63 2.69 -1.33
CA ASP A 299 18.84 3.11 -2.04
C ASP A 299 18.68 4.48 -2.72
N ARG A 300 17.47 4.78 -3.23
CA ARG A 300 17.11 6.13 -3.73
C ARG A 300 17.04 7.18 -2.63
N CYS A 301 16.56 6.81 -1.45
CA CYS A 301 16.54 7.72 -0.30
C CYS A 301 17.95 8.07 0.17
N GLU A 302 18.82 7.08 0.23
CA GLU A 302 20.23 7.22 0.62
C GLU A 302 21.15 7.81 -0.47
N GLY A 303 20.65 7.93 -1.72
CA GLY A 303 21.44 8.41 -2.84
C GLY A 303 22.47 7.41 -3.36
N LEU A 304 22.27 6.12 -3.08
CA LEU A 304 23.16 5.03 -3.49
C LEU A 304 22.96 4.58 -4.94
N VAL A 305 21.79 4.85 -5.52
CA VAL A 305 21.48 4.51 -6.91
C VAL A 305 20.93 5.71 -7.67
N ASP A 306 21.30 5.81 -8.93
CA ASP A 306 20.72 6.77 -9.87
C ASP A 306 19.39 6.30 -10.42
N ALA A 307 18.66 7.21 -11.08
CA ALA A 307 17.43 6.93 -11.79
C ALA A 307 17.36 7.70 -13.11
N ASP A 308 16.57 7.19 -14.05
CA ASP A 308 16.26 7.89 -15.29
C ASP A 308 15.08 8.83 -15.07
N GLU A 309 15.24 10.09 -15.45
CA GLU A 309 14.17 11.08 -15.36
C GLU A 309 13.26 10.99 -16.59
N LEU A 310 12.00 10.64 -16.35
CA LEU A 310 10.93 10.60 -17.36
C LEU A 310 9.82 11.61 -17.01
N PRO A 311 8.88 11.89 -17.91
CA PRO A 311 7.77 12.81 -17.64
C PRO A 311 7.04 12.52 -16.32
N ILE A 312 6.81 11.25 -16.01
CA ILE A 312 6.04 10.79 -14.84
C ILE A 312 6.85 10.69 -13.54
N GLY A 313 8.16 10.87 -13.58
CA GLY A 313 9.04 10.75 -12.41
C GLY A 313 10.38 10.11 -12.71
N HIS A 314 11.08 9.67 -11.67
CA HIS A 314 12.36 8.99 -11.78
C HIS A 314 12.17 7.48 -11.70
N LEU A 315 12.63 6.76 -12.72
CA LEU A 315 12.52 5.31 -12.84
C LEU A 315 13.86 4.62 -12.60
N PRO A 316 13.84 3.33 -12.19
CA PRO A 316 15.06 2.54 -12.06
C PRO A 316 15.84 2.46 -13.37
N LYS A 317 17.14 2.75 -13.32
CA LYS A 317 18.07 2.41 -14.40
C LYS A 317 18.21 0.89 -14.53
N ALA A 318 18.56 0.43 -15.71
CA ALA A 318 18.84 -0.98 -15.94
C ALA A 318 19.85 -1.52 -14.92
N GLY A 319 19.53 -2.66 -14.28
CA GLY A 319 20.37 -3.33 -13.29
C GLY A 319 20.34 -2.75 -11.88
N THR A 320 19.53 -1.70 -11.59
CA THR A 320 19.41 -1.14 -10.23
C THR A 320 18.38 -1.86 -9.36
N ILE A 321 17.46 -2.62 -9.95
CA ILE A 321 16.61 -3.58 -9.22
C ILE A 321 17.27 -4.95 -9.37
N ASP A 322 17.64 -5.56 -8.25
CA ASP A 322 18.19 -6.91 -8.23
C ASP A 322 17.09 -7.94 -8.49
N VAL A 323 17.13 -8.60 -9.63
CA VAL A 323 16.25 -9.71 -10.02
C VAL A 323 16.97 -11.07 -10.05
N SER A 324 18.17 -11.15 -9.47
CA SER A 324 18.96 -12.38 -9.43
C SER A 324 18.18 -13.51 -8.74
N GLY A 325 18.18 -14.67 -9.38
CA GLY A 325 17.46 -15.87 -8.91
C GLY A 325 15.96 -15.85 -9.12
N LEU A 326 15.39 -14.81 -9.78
CA LEU A 326 13.99 -14.79 -10.19
C LEU A 326 13.83 -15.29 -11.63
N ASP A 327 12.66 -15.85 -11.92
CA ASP A 327 12.20 -16.10 -13.29
C ASP A 327 11.59 -14.80 -13.89
N VAL A 328 12.41 -13.76 -13.90
CA VAL A 328 12.10 -12.45 -14.49
C VAL A 328 13.22 -12.12 -15.47
N SER A 329 12.93 -12.27 -16.75
CA SER A 329 13.91 -11.96 -17.79
C SER A 329 14.20 -10.46 -17.87
N PRO A 330 15.32 -10.04 -18.48
CA PRO A 330 15.60 -8.63 -18.73
C PRO A 330 14.48 -7.93 -19.50
N GLU A 331 13.88 -8.60 -20.48
CA GLU A 331 12.77 -8.10 -21.29
C GLU A 331 11.50 -7.92 -20.44
N THR A 332 11.23 -8.85 -19.50
CA THR A 332 10.12 -8.75 -18.55
C THR A 332 10.33 -7.56 -17.60
N LEU A 333 11.55 -7.34 -17.13
CA LEU A 333 11.86 -6.19 -16.28
C LEU A 333 11.73 -4.87 -17.05
N GLU A 334 12.19 -4.83 -18.31
CA GLU A 334 12.00 -3.68 -19.20
C GLU A 334 10.50 -3.39 -19.39
N GLN A 335 9.69 -4.42 -19.65
CA GLN A 335 8.24 -4.29 -19.75
C GLN A 335 7.62 -3.78 -18.44
N LEU A 336 8.06 -4.26 -17.26
CA LEU A 336 7.59 -3.81 -15.95
C LEU A 336 7.90 -2.34 -15.68
N LEU A 337 8.98 -1.81 -16.24
CA LEU A 337 9.42 -0.41 -16.08
C LEU A 337 9.02 0.49 -17.26
N ALA A 338 8.43 -0.08 -18.32
CA ALA A 338 8.08 0.69 -19.52
C ALA A 338 7.03 1.78 -19.22
N VAL A 339 7.27 2.94 -19.82
CA VAL A 339 6.37 4.09 -19.83
C VAL A 339 5.99 4.38 -21.28
N ASP A 340 4.75 4.09 -21.63
CA ASP A 340 4.19 4.39 -22.94
C ASP A 340 3.64 5.83 -22.96
N PRO A 341 4.22 6.76 -23.74
CA PRO A 341 3.79 8.16 -23.73
C PRO A 341 2.35 8.37 -24.21
N GLU A 342 1.82 7.51 -25.10
CA GLU A 342 0.45 7.65 -25.61
C GLU A 342 -0.54 7.27 -24.53
N GLN A 343 -0.35 6.13 -23.87
CA GLN A 343 -1.19 5.71 -22.76
C GLN A 343 -1.14 6.72 -21.60
N TRP A 344 0.04 7.28 -21.31
CA TRP A 344 0.16 8.29 -20.26
C TRP A 344 -0.49 9.64 -20.64
N ARG A 345 -0.55 10.02 -21.92
CA ARG A 345 -1.34 11.19 -22.33
C ARG A 345 -2.82 11.00 -22.06
N GLU A 346 -3.37 9.83 -22.37
CA GLU A 346 -4.77 9.52 -22.07
C GLU A 346 -5.02 9.48 -20.55
N GLU A 347 -4.13 8.88 -19.78
CA GLU A 347 -4.22 8.88 -18.30
C GLU A 347 -4.17 10.31 -17.72
N MET A 348 -3.27 11.15 -18.23
CA MET A 348 -3.19 12.56 -17.79
C MET A 348 -4.44 13.35 -18.14
N LYS A 349 -5.09 13.06 -19.25
CA LYS A 349 -6.38 13.65 -19.60
C LYS A 349 -7.47 13.25 -18.59
N ASP A 350 -7.59 11.97 -18.27
CA ASP A 350 -8.54 11.47 -17.27
C ASP A 350 -8.25 12.05 -15.86
N ILE A 351 -6.96 12.15 -15.48
CA ILE A 351 -6.56 12.83 -14.23
C ILE A 351 -6.96 14.29 -14.26
N GLY A 352 -6.75 14.99 -15.39
CA GLY A 352 -7.14 16.39 -15.55
C GLY A 352 -8.66 16.60 -15.36
N GLU A 353 -9.49 15.77 -15.98
CA GLU A 353 -10.94 15.79 -15.82
C GLU A 353 -11.35 15.52 -14.37
N TYR A 354 -10.72 14.53 -13.74
CA TYR A 354 -10.93 14.22 -12.32
C TYR A 354 -10.59 15.41 -11.42
N LEU A 355 -9.43 16.02 -11.59
CA LEU A 355 -9.00 17.18 -10.81
C LEU A 355 -9.92 18.40 -11.03
N GLN A 356 -10.34 18.66 -12.28
CA GLN A 356 -11.26 19.76 -12.60
C GLN A 356 -12.61 19.60 -11.90
N SER A 357 -13.04 18.39 -11.55
CA SER A 357 -14.28 18.14 -10.81
C SER A 357 -14.32 18.81 -9.42
N TYR A 358 -13.17 19.22 -8.89
CA TYR A 358 -13.06 19.95 -7.62
C TYR A 358 -13.20 21.47 -7.77
N GLY A 359 -13.26 21.98 -9.02
CA GLY A 359 -13.51 23.39 -9.32
C GLY A 359 -12.45 24.32 -8.72
N GLU A 360 -12.91 25.43 -8.16
CA GLU A 360 -12.04 26.47 -7.58
C GLU A 360 -11.29 26.03 -6.30
N ARG A 361 -11.71 24.93 -5.67
CA ARG A 361 -11.01 24.38 -4.50
C ARG A 361 -9.72 23.66 -4.85
N LEU A 362 -9.54 23.25 -6.12
CA LEU A 362 -8.33 22.55 -6.55
C LEU A 362 -7.09 23.44 -6.28
N PRO A 363 -6.08 22.97 -5.49
CA PRO A 363 -4.87 23.72 -5.27
C PRO A 363 -4.15 24.04 -6.57
N GLU A 364 -3.78 25.31 -6.77
CA GLU A 364 -3.05 25.77 -7.99
C GLU A 364 -1.74 25.02 -8.20
N ARG A 365 -1.03 24.71 -7.11
CA ARG A 365 0.21 23.93 -7.16
C ARG A 365 -0.02 22.51 -7.74
N LEU A 366 -1.14 21.89 -7.41
CA LEU A 366 -1.46 20.56 -7.92
C LEU A 366 -1.81 20.61 -9.41
N ARG A 367 -2.53 21.65 -9.83
CA ARG A 367 -2.81 21.95 -11.26
C ARG A 367 -1.52 22.14 -12.03
N ALA A 368 -0.63 22.96 -11.51
CA ALA A 368 0.67 23.24 -12.15
C ALA A 368 1.54 21.99 -12.31
N GLU A 369 1.55 21.07 -11.33
CA GLU A 369 2.27 19.80 -11.46
C GLU A 369 1.66 18.89 -12.54
N HIS A 370 0.33 18.82 -12.63
CA HIS A 370 -0.35 18.10 -13.71
C HIS A 370 0.01 18.68 -15.08
N GLU A 371 -0.05 20.00 -15.25
CA GLU A 371 0.27 20.68 -16.50
C GLU A 371 1.73 20.44 -16.96
N LYS A 372 2.69 20.41 -16.02
CA LYS A 372 4.10 20.08 -16.31
C LYS A 372 4.23 18.67 -16.92
N ILE A 373 3.51 17.68 -16.39
CA ILE A 373 3.56 16.31 -16.93
C ILE A 373 2.93 16.26 -18.31
N VAL A 374 1.78 16.91 -18.51
CA VAL A 374 1.11 17.00 -19.82
C VAL A 374 2.05 17.61 -20.86
N GLN A 375 2.73 18.71 -20.52
CA GLN A 375 3.70 19.37 -21.40
C GLN A 375 4.91 18.45 -21.72
N ALA A 376 5.40 17.71 -20.73
CA ALA A 376 6.53 16.81 -20.92
C ALA A 376 6.19 15.56 -21.75
N LEU A 377 4.91 15.20 -21.86
CA LEU A 377 4.41 14.10 -22.68
C LEU A 377 4.00 14.55 -24.10
N SER A 378 3.94 15.85 -24.36
CA SER A 378 3.58 16.41 -25.69
C SER A 378 4.75 16.33 -26.63
#